data_cfd1aea375a5cdc2ed30594157c9d3a7
#
_entry.id   cfd1aea375a5cdc2ed30594157c9d3a7
#
_cell.length_a   1.000
_cell.length_b   1.000
_cell.length_c   1.000
_cell.angle_alpha   90.00
_cell.angle_beta   90.00
_cell.angle_gamma   90.00
#
_symmetry.space_group_name_H-M   'P 1'
#
loop_
_entity.id
_entity.type
_entity.pdbx_description
1 polymer ?
#
loop_
_entity_poly.entity_id
_entity_poly.type
_entity_poly.pdbx_seq_one_letter_code
_entity_poly.pdbx_strand_id
1 'polypeptide(L)'
;MSQSLWNFSLAAYANKAVQDECLALQDKFGLDVNLILLCSYLGAVHGVTLTAEETASARDVVRQWHDDIVRPLRVARRSLKPIERQDAQRLRAQIKAAELESERIEQTMLQQWADARLAQWRRGEARAAVPTNLQTLLAASGIERLTAETAMSHIIAGALGAAQLR
;
A
#
# COMPACT_ATOMS: atom_id res chain seq x y z
N MET A 1 11.45 -12.81 -14.85
CA MET A 1 11.25 -11.38 -14.56
C MET A 1 10.68 -11.27 -13.14
N SER A 2 11.17 -10.35 -12.31
CA SER A 2 10.59 -10.16 -10.98
C SER A 2 9.17 -9.59 -11.10
N GLN A 3 8.28 -10.00 -10.21
CA GLN A 3 6.91 -9.48 -10.13
C GLN A 3 6.97 -7.95 -9.86
N SER A 4 6.14 -7.15 -10.53
CA SER A 4 6.04 -5.72 -10.26
C SER A 4 5.21 -5.45 -8.99
N LEU A 5 5.41 -4.29 -8.36
CA LEU A 5 4.60 -3.86 -7.22
C LEU A 5 3.11 -3.86 -7.57
N TRP A 6 2.74 -3.40 -8.77
CA TRP A 6 1.35 -3.40 -9.22
C TRP A 6 0.74 -4.80 -9.30
N ASN A 7 1.43 -5.74 -9.94
CA ASN A 7 0.94 -7.12 -10.06
C ASN A 7 0.87 -7.81 -8.69
N PHE A 8 1.85 -7.59 -7.83
CA PHE A 8 1.82 -8.04 -6.44
C PHE A 8 0.61 -7.47 -5.69
N SER A 9 0.37 -6.17 -5.83
CA SER A 9 -0.76 -5.49 -5.18
C SER A 9 -2.09 -6.06 -5.62
N LEU A 10 -2.29 -6.30 -6.92
CA LEU A 10 -3.50 -6.95 -7.44
C LEU A 10 -3.69 -8.35 -6.84
N ALA A 11 -2.63 -9.14 -6.76
CA ALA A 11 -2.69 -10.48 -6.18
C ALA A 11 -3.01 -10.47 -4.68
N ALA A 12 -2.38 -9.57 -3.90
CA ALA A 12 -2.66 -9.42 -2.47
C ALA A 12 -4.09 -8.91 -2.23
N TYR A 13 -4.53 -7.94 -3.01
CA TYR A 13 -5.86 -7.33 -2.91
C TYR A 13 -7.01 -8.21 -3.44
N ALA A 14 -6.72 -9.32 -4.12
CA ALA A 14 -7.73 -10.33 -4.46
C ALA A 14 -8.34 -11.00 -3.20
N ASN A 15 -7.62 -10.97 -2.08
CA ASN A 15 -8.12 -11.44 -0.79
C ASN A 15 -8.91 -10.34 -0.07
N LYS A 16 -10.20 -10.59 0.14
CA LYS A 16 -11.08 -9.62 0.81
C LYS A 16 -10.62 -9.26 2.24
N ALA A 17 -10.06 -10.19 2.99
CA ALA A 17 -9.56 -9.90 4.34
C ALA A 17 -8.38 -8.92 4.32
N VAL A 18 -7.52 -8.99 3.30
CA VAL A 18 -6.45 -8.00 3.07
C VAL A 18 -7.03 -6.62 2.77
N GLN A 19 -8.05 -6.56 1.89
CA GLN A 19 -8.73 -5.29 1.60
C GLN A 19 -9.32 -4.67 2.86
N ASP A 20 -10.04 -5.46 3.66
CA ASP A 20 -10.72 -4.99 4.85
C ASP A 20 -9.72 -4.45 5.90
N GLU A 21 -8.58 -5.13 6.11
CA GLU A 21 -7.50 -4.63 6.98
C GLU A 21 -6.88 -3.33 6.46
N CYS A 22 -6.53 -3.27 5.17
CA CYS A 22 -5.99 -2.05 4.56
C CYS A 22 -6.93 -0.87 4.70
N LEU A 23 -8.22 -1.06 4.39
CA LEU A 23 -9.23 0.00 4.51
C LEU A 23 -9.44 0.43 5.96
N ALA A 24 -9.45 -0.50 6.93
CA ALA A 24 -9.57 -0.18 8.34
C ALA A 24 -8.38 0.67 8.82
N LEU A 25 -7.16 0.34 8.41
CA LEU A 25 -5.96 1.09 8.75
C LEU A 25 -5.95 2.49 8.11
N GLN A 26 -6.38 2.57 6.86
CA GLN A 26 -6.54 3.84 6.16
C GLN A 26 -7.61 4.74 6.82
N ASP A 27 -8.78 4.19 7.14
CA ASP A 27 -9.89 4.96 7.68
C ASP A 27 -9.66 5.38 9.13
N LYS A 28 -9.04 4.52 9.94
CA LYS A 28 -8.80 4.78 11.36
C LYS A 28 -7.55 5.60 11.63
N PHE A 29 -6.50 5.40 10.85
CA PHE A 29 -5.17 5.99 11.12
C PHE A 29 -4.63 6.85 9.98
N GLY A 30 -5.32 6.93 8.84
CA GLY A 30 -4.86 7.69 7.68
C GLY A 30 -3.65 7.07 6.99
N LEU A 31 -3.39 5.75 7.19
CA LEU A 31 -2.30 5.08 6.53
C LEU A 31 -2.51 5.02 5.02
N ASP A 32 -1.45 5.27 4.28
CA ASP A 32 -1.43 5.09 2.84
C ASP A 32 -1.32 3.60 2.51
N VAL A 33 -2.32 3.06 1.84
CA VAL A 33 -2.39 1.65 1.43
C VAL A 33 -1.27 1.29 0.46
N ASN A 34 -0.84 2.21 -0.41
CA ASN A 34 0.26 1.95 -1.33
C ASN A 34 1.60 1.78 -0.60
N LEU A 35 1.82 2.48 0.51
CA LEU A 35 2.98 2.24 1.38
C LEU A 35 2.90 0.91 2.12
N ILE A 36 1.70 0.50 2.57
CA ILE A 36 1.50 -0.84 3.15
C ILE A 36 1.87 -1.91 2.12
N LEU A 37 1.41 -1.77 0.88
CA LEU A 37 1.69 -2.70 -0.20
C LEU A 37 3.17 -2.72 -0.60
N LEU A 38 3.84 -1.55 -0.64
CA LEU A 38 5.29 -1.47 -0.89
C LEU A 38 6.09 -2.22 0.20
N CYS A 39 5.81 -1.94 1.48
CA CYS A 39 6.48 -2.60 2.61
C CYS A 39 6.31 -4.11 2.56
N SER A 40 5.09 -4.56 2.23
CA SER A 40 4.76 -5.97 2.04
C SER A 40 5.50 -6.59 0.85
N TYR A 41 5.51 -5.90 -0.29
CA TYR A 41 6.18 -6.32 -1.53
C TYR A 41 7.69 -6.49 -1.35
N LEU A 42 8.35 -5.50 -0.77
CA LEU A 42 9.80 -5.55 -0.54
C LEU A 42 10.18 -6.68 0.40
N GLY A 43 9.38 -6.91 1.46
CA GLY A 43 9.57 -8.04 2.35
C GLY A 43 9.31 -9.38 1.67
N ALA A 44 8.16 -9.55 1.01
CA ALA A 44 7.69 -10.84 0.50
C ALA A 44 8.42 -11.29 -0.77
N VAL A 45 8.67 -10.37 -1.71
CA VAL A 45 9.25 -10.69 -3.02
C VAL A 45 10.78 -10.61 -3.00
N HIS A 46 11.34 -9.65 -2.25
CA HIS A 46 12.78 -9.38 -2.26
C HIS A 46 13.49 -9.78 -0.96
N GLY A 47 12.75 -10.09 0.11
CA GLY A 47 13.34 -10.38 1.43
C GLY A 47 14.04 -9.15 2.05
N VAL A 48 13.65 -7.94 1.65
CA VAL A 48 14.26 -6.70 2.11
C VAL A 48 13.59 -6.21 3.39
N THR A 49 14.39 -5.90 4.40
CA THR A 49 13.95 -5.22 5.61
C THR A 49 14.31 -3.74 5.53
N LEU A 50 13.30 -2.89 5.62
CA LEU A 50 13.44 -1.43 5.56
C LEU A 50 13.78 -0.85 6.93
N THR A 51 14.66 0.15 6.93
CA THR A 51 14.88 1.02 8.10
C THR A 51 13.77 2.08 8.22
N ALA A 52 13.70 2.76 9.37
CA ALA A 52 12.79 3.89 9.56
C ALA A 52 13.07 5.03 8.55
N GLU A 53 14.33 5.29 8.24
CA GLU A 53 14.76 6.32 7.28
C GLU A 53 14.34 5.97 5.86
N GLU A 54 14.49 4.70 5.45
CA GLU A 54 14.04 4.23 4.14
C GLU A 54 12.53 4.28 4.01
N THR A 55 11.80 3.91 5.06
CA THR A 55 10.34 4.02 5.10
C THR A 55 9.88 5.48 4.99
N ALA A 56 10.54 6.40 5.68
CA ALA A 56 10.29 7.84 5.56
C ALA A 56 10.60 8.35 4.14
N SER A 57 11.73 7.93 3.57
CA SER A 57 12.12 8.27 2.19
C SER A 57 11.09 7.80 1.16
N ALA A 58 10.57 6.57 1.29
CA ALA A 58 9.52 6.07 0.41
C ALA A 58 8.24 6.92 0.50
N ARG A 59 7.84 7.31 1.73
CA ARG A 59 6.69 8.19 1.95
C ARG A 59 6.90 9.56 1.31
N ASP A 60 8.08 10.15 1.47
CA ASP A 60 8.38 11.50 0.96
C ASP A 60 8.29 11.57 -0.57
N VAL A 61 8.66 10.50 -1.27
CA VAL A 61 8.58 10.42 -2.74
C VAL A 61 7.14 10.58 -3.25
N VAL A 62 6.16 10.06 -2.54
CA VAL A 62 4.75 10.05 -2.97
C VAL A 62 3.88 11.06 -2.24
N ARG A 63 4.36 11.68 -1.15
CA ARG A 63 3.57 12.50 -0.24
C ARG A 63 2.77 13.59 -0.94
N GLN A 64 3.40 14.37 -1.81
CA GLN A 64 2.71 15.44 -2.53
C GLN A 64 1.65 14.88 -3.47
N TRP A 65 1.97 13.82 -4.24
CA TRP A 65 1.02 13.16 -5.13
C TRP A 65 -0.16 12.58 -4.36
N HIS A 66 0.12 11.91 -3.25
CA HIS A 66 -0.91 11.33 -2.39
C HIS A 66 -1.85 12.39 -1.83
N ASP A 67 -1.30 13.47 -1.27
CA ASP A 67 -2.08 14.52 -0.61
C ASP A 67 -2.86 15.39 -1.60
N ASP A 68 -2.27 15.71 -2.76
CA ASP A 68 -2.85 16.67 -3.70
C ASP A 68 -3.75 15.99 -4.75
N ILE A 69 -3.57 14.68 -5.02
CA ILE A 69 -4.30 13.97 -6.09
C ILE A 69 -5.10 12.80 -5.54
N VAL A 70 -4.45 11.80 -4.92
CA VAL A 70 -5.12 10.55 -4.52
C VAL A 70 -6.20 10.80 -3.47
N ARG A 71 -5.86 11.50 -2.39
CA ARG A 71 -6.80 11.81 -1.31
C ARG A 71 -8.00 12.65 -1.76
N PRO A 72 -7.82 13.75 -2.52
CA PRO A 72 -8.95 14.53 -3.03
C PRO A 72 -9.90 13.72 -3.93
N LEU A 73 -9.40 12.88 -4.82
CA LEU A 73 -10.22 11.99 -5.63
C LEU A 73 -11.03 11.01 -4.76
N ARG A 74 -10.41 10.43 -3.73
CA ARG A 74 -11.07 9.55 -2.77
C ARG A 74 -12.18 10.27 -2.00
N VAL A 75 -11.92 11.49 -1.53
CA VAL A 75 -12.91 12.33 -0.84
C VAL A 75 -14.09 12.61 -1.75
N ALA A 76 -13.85 13.07 -2.98
CA ALA A 76 -14.89 13.35 -3.95
C ALA A 76 -15.76 12.13 -4.25
N ARG A 77 -15.13 10.96 -4.48
CA ARG A 77 -15.84 9.69 -4.69
C ARG A 77 -16.72 9.30 -3.50
N ARG A 78 -16.21 9.46 -2.27
CA ARG A 78 -16.95 9.15 -1.04
C ARG A 78 -18.14 10.08 -0.84
N SER A 79 -17.98 11.39 -1.12
CA SER A 79 -19.04 12.39 -1.01
C SER A 79 -20.20 12.11 -1.97
N LEU A 80 -19.94 11.52 -3.13
CA LEU A 80 -20.97 11.15 -4.11
C LEU A 80 -21.69 9.84 -3.75
N LYS A 81 -21.17 9.04 -2.83
CA LYS A 81 -21.73 7.72 -2.49
C LYS A 81 -23.20 7.77 -2.06
N PRO A 82 -23.65 8.70 -1.18
CA PRO A 82 -25.04 8.75 -0.72
C PRO A 82 -25.99 9.45 -1.69
N ILE A 83 -25.51 10.00 -2.81
CA ILE A 83 -26.34 10.76 -3.76
C ILE A 83 -26.94 9.79 -4.77
N GLU A 84 -28.25 9.55 -4.71
CA GLU A 84 -28.94 8.55 -5.55
C GLU A 84 -29.17 8.97 -7.00
N ARG A 85 -28.92 10.25 -7.36
CA ARG A 85 -29.06 10.75 -8.73
C ARG A 85 -28.17 9.96 -9.70
N GLN A 86 -28.76 9.55 -10.83
CA GLN A 86 -28.05 8.73 -11.83
C GLN A 86 -26.82 9.44 -12.43
N ASP A 87 -26.90 10.75 -12.67
CA ASP A 87 -25.77 11.55 -13.16
C ASP A 87 -24.64 11.65 -12.13
N ALA A 88 -24.96 11.77 -10.85
CA ALA A 88 -24.00 11.75 -9.76
C ALA A 88 -23.31 10.37 -9.64
N GLN A 89 -24.03 9.27 -9.81
CA GLN A 89 -23.43 7.93 -9.79
C GLN A 89 -22.55 7.67 -11.03
N ARG A 90 -22.88 8.23 -12.20
CA ARG A 90 -21.96 8.19 -13.37
C ARG A 90 -20.68 8.98 -13.09
N LEU A 91 -20.78 10.18 -12.53
CA LEU A 91 -19.62 10.97 -12.13
C LEU A 91 -18.77 10.22 -11.08
N ARG A 92 -19.41 9.60 -10.09
CA ARG A 92 -18.72 8.78 -9.08
C ARG A 92 -17.91 7.64 -9.71
N ALA A 93 -18.44 6.97 -10.73
CA ALA A 93 -17.74 5.92 -11.46
C ALA A 93 -16.49 6.45 -12.19
N GLN A 94 -16.59 7.62 -12.81
CA GLN A 94 -15.46 8.30 -13.48
C GLN A 94 -14.37 8.69 -12.47
N ILE A 95 -14.76 9.27 -11.32
CA ILE A 95 -13.82 9.61 -10.25
C ILE A 95 -13.16 8.36 -9.67
N LYS A 96 -13.90 7.25 -9.51
CA LYS A 96 -13.33 5.97 -9.08
C LYS A 96 -12.26 5.46 -10.05
N ALA A 97 -12.48 5.59 -11.35
CA ALA A 97 -11.48 5.20 -12.35
C ALA A 97 -10.24 6.10 -12.28
N ALA A 98 -10.42 7.41 -12.11
CA ALA A 98 -9.33 8.38 -11.95
C ALA A 98 -8.56 8.13 -10.63
N GLU A 99 -9.23 7.81 -9.52
CA GLU A 99 -8.60 7.42 -8.25
C GLU A 99 -7.71 6.19 -8.44
N LEU A 100 -8.22 5.13 -9.07
CA LEU A 100 -7.45 3.91 -9.33
C LEU A 100 -6.21 4.18 -10.20
N GLU A 101 -6.34 5.00 -11.24
CA GLU A 101 -5.19 5.38 -12.07
C GLU A 101 -4.18 6.23 -11.30
N SER A 102 -4.64 7.12 -10.42
CA SER A 102 -3.75 7.91 -9.56
C SER A 102 -2.97 7.04 -8.57
N GLU A 103 -3.59 6.00 -8.02
CA GLU A 103 -2.93 5.01 -7.16
C GLU A 103 -1.91 4.16 -7.95
N ARG A 104 -2.20 3.83 -9.21
CA ARG A 104 -1.25 3.13 -10.08
C ARG A 104 -0.01 3.99 -10.38
N ILE A 105 -0.18 5.29 -10.61
CA ILE A 105 0.93 6.22 -10.79
C ILE A 105 1.76 6.30 -9.51
N GLU A 106 1.12 6.40 -8.35
CA GLU A 106 1.78 6.39 -7.05
C GLU A 106 2.62 5.11 -6.85
N GLN A 107 2.06 3.94 -7.14
CA GLN A 107 2.81 2.68 -7.10
C GLN A 107 3.97 2.65 -8.09
N THR A 108 3.84 3.29 -9.26
CA THR A 108 4.96 3.41 -10.22
C THR A 108 6.10 4.25 -9.64
N MET A 109 5.80 5.36 -8.96
CA MET A 109 6.81 6.18 -8.27
C MET A 109 7.50 5.37 -7.16
N LEU A 110 6.75 4.63 -6.37
CA LEU A 110 7.28 3.74 -5.32
C LEU A 110 8.14 2.60 -5.90
N GLN A 111 7.72 1.99 -7.01
CA GLN A 111 8.50 0.97 -7.72
C GLN A 111 9.83 1.53 -8.19
N GLN A 112 9.85 2.69 -8.83
CA GLN A 112 11.08 3.34 -9.30
C GLN A 112 12.02 3.68 -8.13
N TRP A 113 11.46 4.18 -7.00
CA TRP A 113 12.23 4.43 -5.79
C TRP A 113 12.88 3.15 -5.26
N ALA A 114 12.15 2.03 -5.25
CA ALA A 114 12.65 0.73 -4.80
C ALA A 114 13.72 0.17 -5.75
N ASP A 115 13.46 0.18 -7.05
CA ASP A 115 14.35 -0.38 -8.08
C ASP A 115 15.74 0.29 -8.05
N ALA A 116 15.79 1.59 -7.81
CA ALA A 116 17.05 2.33 -7.67
C ALA A 116 17.92 1.89 -6.46
N ARG A 117 17.32 1.16 -5.50
CA ARG A 117 17.95 0.74 -4.23
C ARG A 117 18.12 -0.77 -4.10
N LEU A 118 17.47 -1.57 -4.91
CA LEU A 118 17.44 -3.04 -4.79
C LEU A 118 18.83 -3.70 -4.74
N ALA A 119 19.81 -3.14 -5.46
CA ALA A 119 21.17 -3.66 -5.48
C ALA A 119 21.96 -3.41 -4.16
N GLN A 120 21.52 -2.43 -3.37
CA GLN A 120 22.17 -2.02 -2.13
C GLN A 120 21.63 -2.74 -0.90
N TRP A 121 20.43 -3.28 -0.99
CA TRP A 121 19.76 -3.95 0.13
C TRP A 121 20.21 -5.39 0.30
N ARG A 122 20.43 -5.76 1.56
CA ARG A 122 20.62 -7.17 1.93
C ARG A 122 19.28 -7.88 1.87
N ARG A 123 19.29 -9.11 1.38
CA ARG A 123 18.11 -9.95 1.31
C ARG A 123 18.12 -10.95 2.46
N GLY A 124 17.00 -11.05 3.15
CA GLY A 124 16.74 -11.99 4.23
C GLY A 124 15.53 -12.85 3.92
N GLU A 125 14.95 -13.41 4.97
CA GLU A 125 13.76 -14.25 4.85
C GLU A 125 12.48 -13.41 4.81
N ALA A 126 11.63 -13.67 3.82
CA ALA A 126 10.36 -12.96 3.62
C ALA A 126 9.45 -13.02 4.85
N ARG A 127 9.39 -14.17 5.53
CA ARG A 127 8.56 -14.34 6.74
C ARG A 127 8.95 -13.42 7.89
N ALA A 128 10.21 -13.03 7.98
CA ALA A 128 10.70 -12.07 8.96
C ALA A 128 10.61 -10.63 8.45
N ALA A 129 10.91 -10.40 7.16
CA ALA A 129 10.97 -9.08 6.57
C ALA A 129 9.59 -8.40 6.48
N VAL A 130 8.53 -9.13 6.09
CA VAL A 130 7.19 -8.57 5.94
C VAL A 130 6.66 -7.96 7.25
N PRO A 131 6.55 -8.68 8.37
CA PRO A 131 6.05 -8.10 9.61
C PRO A 131 6.95 -6.98 10.14
N THR A 132 8.28 -7.10 9.97
CA THR A 132 9.23 -6.04 10.38
C THR A 132 8.99 -4.75 9.60
N ASN A 133 8.83 -4.80 8.28
CA ASN A 133 8.56 -3.62 7.46
C ASN A 133 7.23 -2.94 7.83
N LEU A 134 6.20 -3.73 8.06
CA LEU A 134 4.90 -3.22 8.47
C LEU A 134 4.95 -2.60 9.87
N GLN A 135 5.70 -3.19 10.80
CA GLN A 135 5.91 -2.61 12.12
C GLN A 135 6.68 -1.28 12.04
N THR A 136 7.70 -1.21 11.18
CA THR A 136 8.46 0.03 10.92
C THR A 136 7.54 1.12 10.34
N LEU A 137 6.63 0.75 9.42
CA LEU A 137 5.65 1.69 8.86
C LEU A 137 4.66 2.20 9.93
N LEU A 138 4.16 1.33 10.80
CA LEU A 138 3.29 1.73 11.93
C LEU A 138 4.00 2.73 12.83
N ALA A 139 5.22 2.42 13.27
CA ALA A 139 6.03 3.29 14.12
C ALA A 139 6.31 4.65 13.45
N ALA A 140 6.72 4.64 12.17
CA ALA A 140 6.95 5.86 11.40
C ALA A 140 5.68 6.70 11.17
N SER A 141 4.50 6.11 11.41
CA SER A 141 3.20 6.78 11.32
C SER A 141 2.63 7.19 12.70
N GLY A 142 3.42 7.04 13.77
CA GLY A 142 3.00 7.36 15.14
C GLY A 142 1.99 6.38 15.74
N ILE A 143 1.92 5.16 15.19
CA ILE A 143 0.97 4.13 15.63
C ILE A 143 1.72 3.06 16.43
N GLU A 144 2.27 3.47 17.57
CA GLU A 144 3.10 2.59 18.42
C GLU A 144 2.29 1.58 19.24
N ARG A 145 0.97 1.78 19.37
CA ARG A 145 0.08 0.94 20.18
C ARG A 145 -0.35 -0.36 19.48
N LEU A 146 -0.06 -0.51 18.20
CA LEU A 146 -0.40 -1.70 17.41
C LEU A 146 0.87 -2.48 17.08
N THR A 147 0.77 -3.80 17.11
CA THR A 147 1.77 -4.68 16.50
C THR A 147 1.31 -5.10 15.11
N ALA A 148 2.25 -5.23 14.17
CA ALA A 148 1.94 -5.65 12.82
C ALA A 148 1.29 -7.04 12.79
N GLU A 149 1.77 -7.98 13.63
CA GLU A 149 1.20 -9.33 13.70
C GLU A 149 -0.27 -9.34 14.11
N THR A 150 -0.70 -8.40 14.93
CA THR A 150 -2.10 -8.32 15.39
C THR A 150 -2.98 -7.50 14.45
N ALA A 151 -2.48 -6.34 14.01
CA ALA A 151 -3.27 -5.38 13.24
C ALA A 151 -3.25 -5.62 11.72
N MET A 152 -2.31 -6.42 11.23
CA MET A 152 -2.04 -6.66 9.81
C MET A 152 -1.84 -8.15 9.49
N SER A 153 -2.48 -9.04 10.26
CA SER A 153 -2.28 -10.49 10.12
C SER A 153 -2.68 -11.03 8.74
N HIS A 154 -3.79 -10.53 8.17
CA HIS A 154 -4.23 -10.91 6.83
C HIS A 154 -3.36 -10.27 5.75
N ILE A 155 -2.87 -9.05 5.97
CA ILE A 155 -1.92 -8.40 5.06
C ILE A 155 -0.61 -9.20 5.01
N ILE A 156 -0.07 -9.62 6.16
CA ILE A 156 1.14 -10.45 6.22
C ILE A 156 0.94 -11.76 5.48
N ALA A 157 -0.14 -12.49 5.78
CA ALA A 157 -0.45 -13.77 5.13
C ALA A 157 -0.69 -13.60 3.62
N GLY A 158 -1.45 -12.58 3.22
CA GLY A 158 -1.74 -12.26 1.83
C GLY A 158 -0.49 -11.89 1.04
N ALA A 159 0.42 -11.12 1.64
CA ALA A 159 1.69 -10.75 1.02
C ALA A 159 2.58 -11.96 0.74
N LEU A 160 2.71 -12.85 1.72
CA LEU A 160 3.49 -14.09 1.57
C LEU A 160 2.88 -15.03 0.52
N GLY A 161 1.53 -15.09 0.43
CA GLY A 161 0.82 -15.84 -0.60
C GLY A 161 0.99 -15.24 -2.00
N ALA A 162 0.85 -13.92 -2.14
CA ALA A 162 0.96 -13.21 -3.42
C ALA A 162 2.37 -13.33 -4.05
N ALA A 163 3.42 -13.40 -3.23
CA ALA A 163 4.79 -13.59 -3.70
C ALA A 163 5.06 -14.99 -4.29
N GLN A 164 4.22 -15.97 -4.03
CA GLN A 164 4.34 -17.35 -4.54
C GLN A 164 3.66 -17.54 -5.92
N LEU A 165 2.82 -16.60 -6.32
CA LEU A 165 2.12 -16.61 -7.61
C LEU A 165 3.05 -16.06 -8.71
N ARG A 166 4.06 -16.86 -9.09
CA ARG A 166 5.04 -16.53 -10.16
C ARG A 166 4.63 -17.13 -11.48
#